data_f9f86f128c8dfd4f9470ff8da3390b18
#
_entry.id   f9f86f128c8dfd4f9470ff8da3390b18
#
_cell.length_a   1.000
_cell.length_b   1.000
_cell.length_c   1.000
_cell.angle_alpha   90.00
_cell.angle_beta   90.00
_cell.angle_gamma   90.00
#
_symmetry.space_group_name_H-M   'P 1'
#
loop_
_entity.id
_entity.type
_entity.pdbx_description
1 polymer ?
#
loop_
_entity_poly.entity_id
_entity_poly.type
_entity_poly.pdbx_seq_one_letter_code
_entity_poly.pdbx_strand_id
1 'polypeptide(L)'
;GWGYLVQGDYKPGDICSMEGHVWMSLGRCMDGSVLLVHASPPGVRICGTYLADGMKSQAVMLAERVMKRKYPAWYARYPECGVGYFYLEDSVSMRWYTDETTDPYHLQEMHAESIVHFLYPDL
;
A
#
# COMPACT_ATOMS: atom_id res chain seq x y z
N GLY A 1 -24.70 -1.65 1.49
CA GLY A 1 -23.51 -2.07 2.18
C GLY A 1 -22.53 -0.94 2.47
N TRP A 2 -21.44 -1.32 3.08
CA TRP A 2 -20.40 -0.39 3.48
C TRP A 2 -19.39 -0.11 2.36
N GLY A 3 -19.34 -1.00 1.36
CA GLY A 3 -18.38 -0.90 0.27
C GLY A 3 -18.83 -1.71 -0.94
N TYR A 4 -17.94 -1.79 -1.92
CA TYR A 4 -18.21 -2.46 -3.19
C TYR A 4 -16.92 -3.05 -3.76
N LEU A 5 -17.07 -4.06 -4.61
CA LEU A 5 -15.93 -4.69 -5.28
C LEU A 5 -15.39 -3.81 -6.39
N VAL A 6 -14.07 -3.76 -6.50
CA VAL A 6 -13.37 -3.02 -7.55
C VAL A 6 -12.25 -3.88 -8.13
N GLN A 7 -11.75 -3.49 -9.28
CA GLN A 7 -10.60 -4.17 -9.89
C GLN A 7 -9.59 -3.16 -10.41
N GLY A 8 -8.34 -3.39 -10.05
CA GLY A 8 -7.17 -2.92 -10.78
C GLY A 8 -6.65 -1.53 -10.50
N ASP A 9 -7.34 -0.66 -9.77
CA ASP A 9 -6.82 0.69 -9.59
C ASP A 9 -6.24 0.99 -8.18
N TYR A 10 -6.45 0.11 -7.21
CA TYR A 10 -5.79 0.12 -5.90
C TYR A 10 -5.70 1.49 -5.25
N LYS A 11 -6.85 2.11 -5.00
CA LYS A 11 -6.91 3.39 -4.31
C LYS A 11 -6.58 3.24 -2.82
N PRO A 12 -6.09 4.30 -2.16
CA PRO A 12 -5.85 4.27 -0.72
C PRO A 12 -7.08 3.82 0.06
N GLY A 13 -6.88 2.87 0.97
CA GLY A 13 -7.94 2.30 1.79
C GLY A 13 -8.62 1.07 1.20
N ASP A 14 -8.35 0.71 -0.04
CA ASP A 14 -8.89 -0.54 -0.61
C ASP A 14 -8.39 -1.72 0.21
N ILE A 15 -9.32 -2.60 0.59
CA ILE A 15 -9.00 -3.85 1.27
C ILE A 15 -8.90 -4.94 0.21
N CYS A 16 -7.74 -5.56 0.15
CA CYS A 16 -7.40 -6.51 -0.89
C CYS A 16 -7.20 -7.89 -0.26
N SER A 17 -7.88 -8.89 -0.82
CA SER A 17 -7.86 -10.26 -0.32
C SER A 17 -7.30 -11.19 -1.37
N MET A 18 -6.44 -12.08 -0.95
CA MET A 18 -5.94 -13.20 -1.74
C MET A 18 -5.99 -14.43 -0.85
N GLU A 19 -5.78 -15.60 -1.42
CA GLU A 19 -5.87 -16.82 -0.63
C GLU A 19 -4.90 -16.78 0.56
N GLY A 20 -5.47 -16.86 1.77
CA GLY A 20 -4.70 -16.88 3.01
C GLY A 20 -4.09 -15.56 3.45
N HIS A 21 -4.43 -14.43 2.78
CA HIS A 21 -3.82 -13.15 3.12
C HIS A 21 -4.73 -11.97 2.78
N VAL A 22 -4.65 -10.93 3.60
CA VAL A 22 -5.37 -9.67 3.40
C VAL A 22 -4.37 -8.53 3.56
N TRP A 23 -4.50 -7.52 2.72
CA TRP A 23 -3.66 -6.33 2.77
C TRP A 23 -4.48 -5.08 2.43
N MET A 24 -3.96 -3.91 2.78
CA MET A 24 -4.63 -2.64 2.48
C MET A 24 -3.75 -1.79 1.58
N SER A 25 -4.34 -1.25 0.52
CA SER A 25 -3.64 -0.33 -0.37
C SER A 25 -3.45 1.03 0.29
N LEU A 26 -2.28 1.62 0.09
CA LEU A 26 -1.97 3.00 0.41
C LEU A 26 -1.83 3.85 -0.85
N GLY A 27 -2.20 3.30 -2.00
CA GLY A 27 -2.21 4.01 -3.26
C GLY A 27 -1.18 3.52 -4.27
N ARG A 28 -1.35 3.99 -5.50
CA ARG A 28 -0.48 3.63 -6.63
C ARG A 28 0.60 4.67 -6.83
N CYS A 29 1.72 4.21 -7.36
CA CYS A 29 2.78 5.04 -7.89
C CYS A 29 2.64 5.18 -9.42
N MET A 30 3.44 6.06 -10.01
CA MET A 30 3.37 6.36 -11.45
C MET A 30 3.73 5.15 -12.33
N ASP A 31 4.56 4.24 -11.82
CA ASP A 31 4.93 3.01 -12.54
C ASP A 31 3.89 1.89 -12.41
N GLY A 32 2.76 2.16 -11.75
CA GLY A 32 1.70 1.19 -11.53
C GLY A 32 1.90 0.30 -10.31
N SER A 33 3.04 0.40 -9.64
CA SER A 33 3.25 -0.33 -8.39
C SER A 33 2.38 0.24 -7.27
N VAL A 34 2.12 -0.56 -6.24
CA VAL A 34 1.19 -0.20 -5.16
C VAL A 34 1.92 -0.24 -3.82
N LEU A 35 1.80 0.87 -3.09
CA LEU A 35 2.21 0.93 -1.69
C LEU A 35 1.11 0.30 -0.85
N LEU A 36 1.49 -0.48 0.14
CA LEU A 36 0.53 -1.23 0.94
C LEU A 36 0.99 -1.37 2.39
N VAL A 37 0.04 -1.72 3.24
CA VAL A 37 0.31 -2.16 4.59
C VAL A 37 -0.29 -3.55 4.76
N HIS A 38 0.46 -4.45 5.37
CA HIS A 38 -0.03 -5.78 5.67
C HIS A 38 0.57 -6.31 6.97
N ALA A 39 -0.14 -7.26 7.55
CA ALA A 39 0.33 -8.00 8.71
C ALA A 39 0.79 -9.37 8.24
N SER A 40 2.07 -9.64 8.44
CA SER A 40 2.66 -10.94 8.16
C SER A 40 3.66 -11.21 9.28
N PRO A 41 3.76 -12.42 9.83
CA PRO A 41 4.77 -12.62 10.86
C PRO A 41 6.13 -12.09 10.43
N PRO A 42 6.80 -11.29 11.26
CA PRO A 42 6.54 -11.06 12.67
C PRO A 42 5.66 -9.85 13.02
N GLY A 43 5.04 -9.16 12.07
CA GLY A 43 4.20 -8.02 12.42
C GLY A 43 3.71 -7.21 11.23
N VAL A 44 3.29 -5.97 11.50
CA VAL A 44 2.73 -5.07 10.51
C VAL A 44 3.83 -4.23 9.87
N ARG A 45 3.82 -4.12 8.55
CA ARG A 45 4.82 -3.34 7.80
C ARG A 45 4.21 -2.65 6.61
N ILE A 46 4.86 -1.55 6.20
CA ILE A 46 4.61 -0.90 4.92
C ILE A 46 5.54 -1.55 3.90
N CYS A 47 4.97 -1.96 2.79
CA CYS A 47 5.69 -2.59 1.69
C CYS A 47 5.24 -2.00 0.37
N GLY A 48 5.96 -2.32 -0.70
CA GLY A 48 5.55 -2.02 -2.07
C GLY A 48 5.55 -3.26 -2.94
N THR A 49 4.71 -3.30 -3.95
CA THR A 49 4.75 -4.39 -4.92
C THR A 49 5.93 -4.20 -5.88
N TYR A 50 6.64 -5.28 -6.20
CA TYR A 50 7.63 -5.27 -7.28
C TYR A 50 6.93 -5.07 -8.64
N LEU A 51 7.71 -4.68 -9.65
CA LEU A 51 7.24 -4.65 -11.03
C LEU A 51 7.02 -6.08 -11.55
N ALA A 52 6.29 -6.21 -12.66
CA ALA A 52 5.96 -7.52 -13.24
C ALA A 52 7.20 -8.35 -13.59
N ASP A 53 8.30 -7.69 -13.94
CA ASP A 53 9.58 -8.33 -14.23
C ASP A 53 10.40 -8.64 -12.97
N GLY A 54 9.88 -8.35 -11.79
CA GLY A 54 10.55 -8.57 -10.52
C GLY A 54 11.52 -7.47 -10.10
N MET A 55 11.62 -6.41 -10.91
CA MET A 55 12.51 -5.29 -10.58
C MET A 55 11.93 -4.42 -9.48
N LYS A 56 12.83 -3.72 -8.77
CA LYS A 56 12.44 -2.80 -7.71
C LYS A 56 11.60 -1.66 -8.30
N SER A 57 10.46 -1.41 -7.68
CA SER A 57 9.47 -0.43 -8.12
C SER A 57 9.57 0.87 -7.31
N GLN A 58 8.86 1.89 -7.79
CA GLN A 58 8.69 3.14 -7.02
C GLN A 58 8.05 2.87 -5.66
N ALA A 59 7.06 1.97 -5.58
CA ALA A 59 6.40 1.65 -4.32
C ALA A 59 7.37 0.98 -3.33
N VAL A 60 8.23 0.08 -3.80
CA VAL A 60 9.24 -0.55 -2.94
C VAL A 60 10.21 0.49 -2.41
N MET A 61 10.70 1.39 -3.28
CA MET A 61 11.60 2.46 -2.85
C MET A 61 10.95 3.40 -1.84
N LEU A 62 9.68 3.72 -2.04
CA LEU A 62 8.91 4.56 -1.13
C LEU A 62 8.72 3.87 0.22
N ALA A 63 8.39 2.58 0.22
CA ALA A 63 8.26 1.77 1.43
C ALA A 63 9.58 1.71 2.21
N GLU A 64 10.69 1.49 1.52
CA GLU A 64 12.02 1.49 2.14
C GLU A 64 12.31 2.84 2.82
N ARG A 65 11.98 3.93 2.16
CA ARG A 65 12.18 5.27 2.70
C ARG A 65 11.38 5.49 3.97
N VAL A 66 10.10 5.12 3.98
CA VAL A 66 9.23 5.25 5.15
C VAL A 66 9.76 4.38 6.31
N MET A 67 9.99 3.10 6.03
CA MET A 67 10.42 2.16 7.07
C MET A 67 11.79 2.54 7.66
N LYS A 68 12.72 2.92 6.80
CA LYS A 68 14.06 3.30 7.23
C LYS A 68 14.06 4.55 8.11
N ARG A 69 13.25 5.54 7.78
CA ARG A 69 13.23 6.83 8.49
C ARG A 69 12.32 6.84 9.70
N LYS A 70 11.18 6.16 9.64
CA LYS A 70 10.18 6.21 10.70
C LYS A 70 10.23 5.01 11.63
N TYR A 71 10.71 3.87 11.15
CA TYR A 71 10.76 2.64 11.92
C TYR A 71 12.14 1.97 11.80
N PRO A 72 13.22 2.69 12.14
CA PRO A 72 14.58 2.23 11.81
C PRO A 72 14.96 0.92 12.49
N ALA A 73 14.51 0.67 13.71
CA ALA A 73 14.81 -0.60 14.40
C ALA A 73 14.14 -1.78 13.70
N TRP A 74 12.90 -1.57 13.25
CA TRP A 74 12.16 -2.58 12.51
C TRP A 74 12.80 -2.84 11.15
N TYR A 75 13.17 -1.77 10.44
CA TYR A 75 13.85 -1.84 9.15
C TYR A 75 15.19 -2.56 9.25
N ALA A 76 15.98 -2.27 10.29
CA ALA A 76 17.27 -2.92 10.48
C ALA A 76 17.14 -4.43 10.64
N ARG A 77 16.07 -4.87 11.28
CA ARG A 77 15.82 -6.29 11.50
C ARG A 77 15.15 -6.96 10.29
N TYR A 78 14.27 -6.25 9.60
CA TYR A 78 13.49 -6.76 8.48
C TYR A 78 13.54 -5.76 7.32
N PRO A 79 14.67 -5.71 6.58
CA PRO A 79 14.89 -4.68 5.56
C PRO A 79 14.12 -4.92 4.26
N GLU A 80 13.52 -6.10 4.07
CA GLU A 80 12.75 -6.40 2.87
C GLU A 80 11.42 -5.65 2.90
N CYS A 81 11.26 -4.69 1.98
CA CYS A 81 10.06 -3.87 1.88
C CYS A 81 9.29 -4.13 0.58
N GLY A 82 9.54 -5.26 -0.06
CA GLY A 82 8.88 -5.62 -1.30
C GLY A 82 8.04 -6.87 -1.17
N VAL A 83 6.93 -6.89 -1.88
CA VAL A 83 6.10 -8.09 -2.07
C VAL A 83 5.95 -8.36 -3.56
N GLY A 84 5.70 -9.60 -3.93
CA GLY A 84 5.63 -10.01 -5.33
C GLY A 84 4.50 -9.32 -6.10
N TYR A 85 4.71 -9.17 -7.39
CA TYR A 85 3.72 -8.61 -8.31
C TYR A 85 2.40 -9.38 -8.28
N PHE A 86 2.43 -10.67 -7.91
CA PHE A 86 1.22 -11.49 -7.83
C PHE A 86 0.19 -10.95 -6.84
N TYR A 87 0.57 -10.09 -5.91
CA TYR A 87 -0.38 -9.38 -5.05
C TYR A 87 -1.43 -8.64 -5.87
N LEU A 88 -1.03 -8.07 -7.01
CA LEU A 88 -1.93 -7.33 -7.89
C LEU A 88 -2.74 -8.24 -8.79
N GLU A 89 -2.19 -9.40 -9.15
CA GLU A 89 -2.86 -10.36 -10.04
C GLU A 89 -3.90 -11.21 -9.30
N ASP A 90 -3.60 -11.58 -8.05
CA ASP A 90 -4.35 -12.60 -7.33
C ASP A 90 -5.32 -12.03 -6.29
N SER A 91 -5.35 -10.71 -6.10
CA SER A 91 -6.20 -10.08 -5.10
C SER A 91 -7.54 -9.66 -5.66
N VAL A 92 -8.56 -9.79 -4.81
CA VAL A 92 -9.88 -9.18 -5.01
C VAL A 92 -9.96 -7.99 -4.06
N SER A 93 -10.38 -6.84 -4.57
CA SER A 93 -10.36 -5.59 -3.81
C SER A 93 -11.77 -5.09 -3.50
N MET A 94 -11.95 -4.60 -2.28
CA MET A 94 -13.17 -3.96 -1.82
C MET A 94 -12.85 -2.51 -1.46
N ARG A 95 -13.70 -1.58 -1.93
CA ARG A 95 -13.57 -0.16 -1.66
C ARG A 95 -14.72 0.33 -0.81
N TRP A 96 -14.40 1.15 0.19
CA TRP A 96 -15.39 1.76 1.04
C TRP A 96 -16.10 2.90 0.31
N TYR A 97 -17.40 3.04 0.52
CA TYR A 97 -18.11 4.26 0.15
C TYR A 97 -17.62 5.39 1.03
N THR A 98 -17.26 6.52 0.41
CA THR A 98 -16.78 7.69 1.12
C THR A 98 -17.55 8.94 0.69
N ASP A 99 -17.56 9.94 1.56
CA ASP A 99 -18.12 11.25 1.29
C ASP A 99 -17.28 12.32 2.01
N GLU A 100 -17.73 13.57 1.99
CA GLU A 100 -17.02 14.68 2.62
C GLU A 100 -16.84 14.51 4.13
N THR A 101 -17.70 13.72 4.78
CA THR A 101 -17.61 13.46 6.21
C THR A 101 -16.59 12.36 6.52
N THR A 102 -16.61 11.27 5.73
CA THR A 102 -15.77 10.10 5.99
C THR A 102 -14.40 10.20 5.37
N ASP A 103 -14.23 11.03 4.33
CA ASP A 103 -12.94 11.27 3.67
C ASP A 103 -12.79 12.76 3.33
N PRO A 104 -12.70 13.65 4.34
CA PRO A 104 -12.69 15.10 4.12
C PRO A 104 -11.45 15.59 3.38
N TYR A 105 -10.34 14.86 3.41
CA TYR A 105 -9.10 15.23 2.72
C TYR A 105 -8.93 14.54 1.37
N HIS A 106 -9.94 13.78 0.94
CA HIS A 106 -9.91 13.06 -0.35
C HIS A 106 -8.71 12.10 -0.47
N LEU A 107 -8.40 11.39 0.62
CA LEU A 107 -7.29 10.44 0.63
C LEU A 107 -7.47 9.35 -0.42
N GLN A 108 -8.72 8.95 -0.66
CA GLN A 108 -9.04 7.89 -1.62
C GLN A 108 -8.61 8.25 -3.06
N GLU A 109 -8.46 9.54 -3.36
CA GLU A 109 -8.05 10.02 -4.68
C GLU A 109 -6.54 10.29 -4.79
N MET A 110 -5.79 10.08 -3.73
CA MET A 110 -4.34 10.37 -3.71
C MET A 110 -3.52 9.23 -4.30
N HIS A 111 -2.40 9.58 -4.91
CA HIS A 111 -1.34 8.62 -5.21
C HIS A 111 -0.52 8.32 -3.95
N ALA A 112 0.27 7.25 -4.01
CA ALA A 112 1.03 6.76 -2.85
C ALA A 112 1.95 7.83 -2.25
N GLU A 113 2.64 8.61 -3.08
CA GLU A 113 3.53 9.67 -2.60
C GLU A 113 2.79 10.71 -1.78
N SER A 114 1.58 11.08 -2.20
CA SER A 114 0.74 12.03 -1.48
C SER A 114 0.24 11.46 -0.15
N ILE A 115 -0.10 10.19 -0.11
CA ILE A 115 -0.47 9.51 1.13
C ILE A 115 0.71 9.52 2.11
N VAL A 116 1.90 9.22 1.65
CA VAL A 116 3.10 9.24 2.50
C VAL A 116 3.34 10.64 3.05
N HIS A 117 3.22 11.66 2.21
CA HIS A 117 3.38 13.05 2.64
C HIS A 117 2.31 13.45 3.67
N PHE A 118 1.09 12.98 3.50
CA PHE A 118 0.00 13.24 4.44
C PHE A 118 0.27 12.58 5.79
N LEU A 119 0.68 11.31 5.79
CA LEU A 119 0.94 10.55 7.03
C LEU A 119 2.24 10.97 7.72
N TYR A 120 3.23 11.33 6.94
CA TYR A 120 4.58 11.63 7.41
C TYR A 120 5.09 12.93 6.77
N PRO A 121 4.55 14.08 7.16
CA PRO A 121 4.87 15.34 6.48
C PRO A 121 6.31 15.78 6.60
N ASP A 122 7.05 15.24 7.57
CA ASP A 122 8.46 15.54 7.82
C ASP A 122 9.43 14.57 7.13
N LEU A 123 8.89 13.64 6.37
CA LEU A 123 9.71 12.62 5.68
C LEU A 123 10.49 13.18 4.50
#